data_8a6f34245b217ff3b4288bd02b391e89
#
_entry.id   8a6f34245b217ff3b4288bd02b391e89
#
_cell.length_a   1.000
_cell.length_b   1.000
_cell.length_c   1.000
_cell.angle_alpha   90.00
_cell.angle_beta   90.00
_cell.angle_gamma   90.00
#
_symmetry.space_group_name_H-M   'P 1'
#
loop_
_entity.id
_entity.type
_entity.pdbx_description
1 polymer ?
#
loop_
_entity_poly.entity_id
_entity_poly.type
_entity_poly.pdbx_seq_one_letter_code
_entity_poly.pdbx_strand_id
1 'polypeptide(L)'
;MSGQGDPLAPRTTREARPRSALEIRWRQLRNPPTPVLRAVIADSAVALVGGALLLLYDLALTRGGKLPGGDLRTAAVASYVIVVLAVGSLLTYLWVPLPSGTSGGRRRSAWSGLLGFFAALPIAYLVLVLVFQVAGPLLGA
;
A
#
# COMPACT_ATOMS: atom_id res chain seq x y z
N MET A 1 -9.16 -69.06 13.33
CA MET A 1 -7.98 -68.59 12.51
C MET A 1 -8.15 -67.11 12.28
N SER A 2 -7.48 -66.34 13.10
CA SER A 2 -7.56 -64.89 13.18
C SER A 2 -6.55 -64.29 12.17
N GLY A 3 -7.07 -63.68 11.13
CA GLY A 3 -6.27 -62.87 10.20
C GLY A 3 -5.95 -61.49 10.82
N GLN A 4 -4.79 -61.41 11.45
CA GLN A 4 -4.21 -60.15 11.88
C GLN A 4 -3.77 -59.38 10.64
N GLY A 5 -4.53 -58.33 10.25
CA GLY A 5 -4.11 -57.35 9.25
C GLY A 5 -2.89 -56.60 9.76
N ASP A 6 -1.83 -56.63 8.98
CA ASP A 6 -0.54 -55.99 9.24
C ASP A 6 -0.72 -54.45 9.33
N PRO A 7 -0.49 -53.81 10.50
CA PRO A 7 -0.66 -52.38 10.67
C PRO A 7 0.52 -51.55 10.17
N LEU A 8 1.51 -52.17 9.50
CA LEU A 8 2.78 -51.52 9.10
C LEU A 8 2.91 -51.26 7.60
N ALA A 9 1.79 -51.15 6.86
CA ALA A 9 1.89 -50.64 5.50
C ALA A 9 2.44 -49.22 5.55
N PRO A 10 3.62 -48.94 4.97
CA PRO A 10 4.19 -47.61 4.96
C PRO A 10 3.21 -46.70 4.23
N ARG A 11 2.58 -45.78 4.97
CA ARG A 11 1.88 -44.65 4.33
C ARG A 11 2.91 -43.96 3.44
N THR A 12 2.80 -44.16 2.15
CA THR A 12 3.54 -43.37 1.17
C THR A 12 3.19 -41.90 1.43
N THR A 13 3.99 -41.25 2.25
CA THR A 13 3.98 -39.80 2.35
C THR A 13 4.25 -39.30 0.95
N ARG A 14 3.20 -38.86 0.29
CA ARG A 14 3.27 -38.15 -0.97
C ARG A 14 4.22 -36.99 -0.72
N GLU A 15 5.47 -37.14 -1.13
CA GLU A 15 6.48 -36.09 -1.06
C GLU A 15 5.88 -34.87 -1.75
N ALA A 16 5.46 -33.91 -0.91
CA ALA A 16 4.93 -32.65 -1.39
C ALA A 16 6.08 -32.00 -2.16
N ARG A 17 6.00 -32.02 -3.49
CA ARG A 17 6.95 -31.39 -4.39
C ARG A 17 7.29 -30.00 -3.85
N PRO A 18 8.57 -29.67 -3.59
CA PRO A 18 8.93 -28.37 -3.06
C PRO A 18 8.42 -27.29 -4.04
N ARG A 19 7.45 -26.52 -3.58
CA ARG A 19 6.87 -25.43 -4.37
C ARG A 19 7.95 -24.41 -4.64
N SER A 20 8.11 -24.00 -5.88
CA SER A 20 9.11 -22.99 -6.23
C SER A 20 8.84 -21.69 -5.49
N ALA A 21 9.87 -20.97 -5.05
CA ALA A 21 9.74 -19.70 -4.36
C ALA A 21 8.94 -18.66 -5.20
N LEU A 22 9.00 -18.78 -6.53
CA LEU A 22 8.22 -17.97 -7.46
C LEU A 22 6.71 -18.26 -7.37
N GLU A 23 6.32 -19.52 -7.26
CA GLU A 23 4.91 -19.92 -7.16
C GLU A 23 4.28 -19.44 -5.84
N ILE A 24 5.05 -19.46 -4.75
CA ILE A 24 4.64 -18.92 -3.46
C ILE A 24 4.47 -17.40 -3.54
N ARG A 25 5.42 -16.68 -4.14
CA ARG A 25 5.36 -15.22 -4.33
C ARG A 25 4.20 -14.81 -5.23
N TRP A 26 3.97 -15.54 -6.33
CA TRP A 26 2.86 -15.28 -7.24
C TRP A 26 1.49 -15.46 -6.58
N ARG A 27 1.37 -16.48 -5.72
CA ARG A 27 0.14 -16.71 -4.94
C ARG A 27 -0.08 -15.61 -3.88
N GLN A 28 0.98 -15.10 -3.26
CA GLN A 28 0.91 -13.99 -2.31
C GLN A 28 0.49 -12.68 -2.99
N LEU A 29 0.97 -12.42 -4.21
CA LEU A 29 0.54 -11.25 -5.00
C LEU A 29 -0.94 -11.34 -5.41
N ARG A 30 -1.42 -12.54 -5.71
CA ARG A 30 -2.81 -12.75 -6.14
C ARG A 30 -3.82 -12.69 -4.98
N ASN A 31 -3.38 -13.01 -3.77
CA ASN A 31 -4.18 -12.93 -2.56
C ASN A 31 -3.41 -12.18 -1.46
N PRO A 32 -3.31 -10.84 -1.54
CA PRO A 32 -2.65 -10.06 -0.51
C PRO A 32 -3.39 -10.20 0.82
N PRO A 33 -2.68 -10.25 1.95
CA PRO A 33 -3.32 -10.30 3.26
C PRO A 33 -4.24 -9.09 3.44
N THR A 34 -5.45 -9.33 3.93
CA THR A 34 -6.50 -8.30 4.09
C THR A 34 -6.03 -7.02 4.80
N PRO A 35 -5.15 -7.06 5.82
CA PRO A 35 -4.65 -5.83 6.45
C PRO A 35 -3.81 -4.96 5.50
N VAL A 36 -2.98 -5.58 4.65
CA VAL A 36 -2.15 -4.86 3.67
C VAL A 36 -3.04 -4.23 2.61
N LEU A 37 -4.00 -4.98 2.09
CA LEU A 37 -4.94 -4.46 1.08
C LEU A 37 -5.72 -3.26 1.62
N ARG A 38 -6.21 -3.33 2.86
CA ARG A 38 -6.91 -2.21 3.51
C ARG A 38 -6.02 -0.98 3.66
N ALA A 39 -4.76 -1.17 4.07
CA ALA A 39 -3.82 -0.06 4.20
C ALA A 39 -3.56 0.62 2.84
N VAL A 40 -3.34 -0.14 1.78
CA VAL A 40 -3.11 0.38 0.43
C VAL A 40 -4.34 1.10 -0.12
N ILE A 41 -5.54 0.54 0.05
CA ILE A 41 -6.79 1.18 -0.39
C ILE A 41 -7.02 2.49 0.35
N ALA A 42 -6.85 2.51 1.67
CA ALA A 42 -7.04 3.71 2.47
C ALA A 42 -6.02 4.80 2.12
N ASP A 43 -4.74 4.44 1.94
CA ASP A 43 -3.71 5.38 1.51
C ASP A 43 -3.98 5.92 0.10
N SER A 44 -4.39 5.06 -0.83
CA SER A 44 -4.81 5.48 -2.18
C SER A 44 -6.00 6.44 -2.15
N ALA A 45 -6.99 6.21 -1.26
CA ALA A 45 -8.11 7.12 -1.09
C ALA A 45 -7.65 8.50 -0.58
N VAL A 46 -6.75 8.53 0.41
CA VAL A 46 -6.17 9.78 0.92
C VAL A 46 -5.38 10.50 -0.18
N ALA A 47 -4.58 9.77 -0.95
CA ALA A 47 -3.81 10.33 -2.07
C ALA A 47 -4.74 10.93 -3.14
N LEU A 48 -5.82 10.25 -3.51
CA LEU A 48 -6.79 10.74 -4.49
C LEU A 48 -7.53 11.98 -4.00
N VAL A 49 -7.97 12.00 -2.75
CA VAL A 49 -8.61 13.18 -2.15
C VAL A 49 -7.65 14.36 -2.11
N GLY A 50 -6.42 14.14 -1.66
CA GLY A 50 -5.37 15.17 -1.66
C GLY A 50 -5.04 15.66 -3.07
N GLY A 51 -4.96 14.77 -4.04
CA GLY A 51 -4.75 15.10 -5.45
C GLY A 51 -5.92 15.94 -6.02
N ALA A 52 -7.15 15.60 -5.69
CA ALA A 52 -8.32 16.40 -6.09
C ALA A 52 -8.28 17.83 -5.48
N LEU A 53 -7.86 17.95 -4.22
CA LEU A 53 -7.68 19.28 -3.59
C LEU A 53 -6.57 20.09 -4.27
N LEU A 54 -5.45 19.45 -4.64
CA LEU A 54 -4.39 20.10 -5.42
C LEU A 54 -4.90 20.58 -6.77
N LEU A 55 -5.69 19.77 -7.47
CA LEU A 55 -6.28 20.14 -8.75
C LEU A 55 -7.24 21.32 -8.60
N LEU A 56 -8.08 21.32 -7.59
CA LEU A 56 -8.97 22.44 -7.31
C LEU A 56 -8.19 23.73 -6.98
N TYR A 57 -7.12 23.61 -6.22
CA TYR A 57 -6.23 24.71 -5.91
C TYR A 57 -5.59 25.29 -7.18
N ASP A 58 -5.08 24.42 -8.05
CA ASP A 58 -4.45 24.82 -9.31
C ASP A 58 -5.46 25.50 -10.27
N LEU A 59 -6.66 24.92 -10.39
CA LEU A 59 -7.76 25.54 -11.14
C LEU A 59 -8.19 26.90 -10.59
N ALA A 60 -8.19 27.08 -9.28
CA ALA A 60 -8.52 28.36 -8.67
C ALA A 60 -7.48 29.44 -9.04
N LEU A 61 -6.19 29.08 -9.03
CA LEU A 61 -5.11 30.01 -9.42
C LEU A 61 -5.16 30.36 -10.91
N THR A 62 -5.35 29.38 -11.79
CA THR A 62 -5.39 29.59 -13.25
C THR A 62 -6.57 30.43 -13.68
N ARG A 63 -7.70 30.34 -12.96
CA ARG A 63 -8.90 31.16 -13.19
C ARG A 63 -8.85 32.56 -12.54
N GLY A 64 -7.67 32.97 -12.07
CA GLY A 64 -7.45 34.30 -11.50
C GLY A 64 -7.92 34.47 -10.05
N GLY A 65 -8.12 33.36 -9.32
CA GLY A 65 -8.41 33.39 -7.89
C GLY A 65 -7.24 33.99 -7.11
N LYS A 66 -7.50 35.06 -6.34
CA LYS A 66 -6.52 35.65 -5.42
C LYS A 66 -6.59 34.90 -4.09
N LEU A 67 -5.61 34.03 -3.84
CA LEU A 67 -5.51 33.30 -2.59
C LEU A 67 -4.64 34.05 -1.58
N PRO A 68 -4.99 34.03 -0.28
CA PRO A 68 -4.12 34.57 0.76
C PRO A 68 -2.76 33.86 0.74
N GLY A 69 -1.66 34.61 0.66
CA GLY A 69 -0.32 34.04 0.62
C GLY A 69 0.30 33.90 -0.78
N GLY A 70 -0.41 34.24 -1.85
CA GLY A 70 0.10 34.17 -3.23
C GLY A 70 0.15 32.75 -3.81
N ASP A 71 1.09 32.52 -4.74
CA ASP A 71 1.28 31.18 -5.35
C ASP A 71 2.10 30.27 -4.44
N LEU A 72 1.39 29.37 -3.77
CA LEU A 72 1.97 28.37 -2.86
C LEU A 72 1.94 26.95 -3.48
N ARG A 73 1.97 26.82 -4.82
CA ARG A 73 1.93 25.53 -5.52
C ARG A 73 2.97 24.54 -4.98
N THR A 74 4.22 24.99 -4.87
CA THR A 74 5.32 24.14 -4.38
C THR A 74 5.06 23.68 -2.95
N ALA A 75 4.59 24.57 -2.08
CA ALA A 75 4.26 24.23 -0.71
C ALA A 75 3.06 23.27 -0.62
N ALA A 76 2.05 23.46 -1.46
CA ALA A 76 0.88 22.59 -1.55
C ALA A 76 1.27 21.16 -2.00
N VAL A 77 2.10 21.04 -3.04
CA VAL A 77 2.61 19.75 -3.51
C VAL A 77 3.49 19.08 -2.45
N ALA A 78 4.40 19.82 -1.82
CA ALA A 78 5.24 19.29 -0.75
C ALA A 78 4.39 18.79 0.43
N SER A 79 3.41 19.56 0.86
CA SER A 79 2.48 19.18 1.94
C SER A 79 1.68 17.92 1.56
N TYR A 80 1.18 17.84 0.34
CA TYR A 80 0.50 16.66 -0.17
C TYR A 80 1.38 15.40 -0.05
N VAL A 81 2.61 15.46 -0.55
CA VAL A 81 3.54 14.32 -0.50
C VAL A 81 3.80 13.91 0.95
N ILE A 82 4.10 14.86 1.84
CA ILE A 82 4.36 14.59 3.25
C ILE A 82 3.16 13.91 3.90
N VAL A 83 1.93 14.40 3.66
CA VAL A 83 0.71 13.84 4.24
C VAL A 83 0.49 12.41 3.75
N VAL A 84 0.58 12.16 2.44
CA VAL A 84 0.38 10.80 1.88
C VAL A 84 1.41 9.83 2.44
N LEU A 85 2.69 10.19 2.48
CA LEU A 85 3.75 9.33 3.03
C LEU A 85 3.57 9.08 4.53
N ALA A 86 3.18 10.09 5.29
CA ALA A 86 2.94 9.95 6.73
C ALA A 86 1.73 9.05 7.01
N VAL A 87 0.63 9.24 6.27
CA VAL A 87 -0.58 8.42 6.40
C VAL A 87 -0.30 6.98 5.99
N GLY A 88 0.35 6.74 4.85
CA GLY A 88 0.72 5.40 4.40
C GLY A 88 1.59 4.66 5.40
N SER A 89 2.60 5.34 5.96
CA SER A 89 3.43 4.80 7.04
C SER A 89 2.62 4.44 8.28
N LEU A 90 1.74 5.34 8.72
CA LEU A 90 0.93 5.18 9.92
C LEU A 90 -0.10 4.05 9.77
N LEU A 91 -0.82 4.02 8.66
CA LEU A 91 -1.82 2.97 8.39
C LEU A 91 -1.17 1.59 8.32
N THR A 92 -0.02 1.48 7.67
CA THR A 92 0.71 0.21 7.59
C THR A 92 1.25 -0.20 8.95
N TYR A 93 1.78 0.72 9.74
CA TYR A 93 2.23 0.46 11.11
C TYR A 93 1.08 -0.03 12.01
N LEU A 94 -0.11 0.56 11.88
CA LEU A 94 -1.26 0.22 12.72
C LEU A 94 -1.93 -1.10 12.32
N TRP A 95 -2.03 -1.38 11.01
CA TRP A 95 -2.84 -2.48 10.48
C TRP A 95 -2.05 -3.72 10.07
N VAL A 96 -0.74 -3.59 9.85
CA VAL A 96 0.12 -4.70 9.40
C VAL A 96 1.10 -5.11 10.50
N PRO A 97 0.68 -5.98 11.44
CA PRO A 97 1.59 -6.53 12.44
C PRO A 97 2.54 -7.53 11.78
N LEU A 98 3.83 -7.35 11.98
CA LEU A 98 4.86 -8.30 11.53
C LEU A 98 5.08 -9.39 12.58
N PRO A 99 5.35 -10.65 12.16
CA PRO A 99 5.71 -11.71 13.09
C PRO A 99 7.06 -11.40 13.73
N SER A 100 7.13 -11.41 15.06
CA SER A 100 8.40 -11.28 15.79
C SER A 100 9.07 -12.65 15.92
N GLY A 101 10.30 -12.76 15.44
CA GLY A 101 11.01 -14.03 15.20
C GLY A 101 11.32 -14.90 16.41
N THR A 102 11.10 -14.49 17.66
CA THR A 102 11.54 -15.26 18.85
C THR A 102 10.44 -15.68 19.81
N SER A 103 9.24 -15.16 19.70
CA SER A 103 8.17 -15.45 20.69
C SER A 103 6.78 -15.65 20.10
N GLY A 104 6.65 -15.88 18.79
CA GLY A 104 5.35 -16.17 18.15
C GLY A 104 4.30 -15.04 18.26
N GLY A 105 4.63 -13.91 18.86
CA GLY A 105 3.75 -12.78 19.06
C GLY A 105 3.76 -11.84 17.84
N ARG A 106 2.60 -11.35 17.45
CA ARG A 106 2.48 -10.25 16.48
C ARG A 106 2.81 -8.93 17.18
N ARG A 107 3.96 -8.35 16.91
CA ARG A 107 4.35 -7.01 17.42
C ARG A 107 4.29 -5.98 16.28
N ARG A 108 3.85 -4.78 16.65
CA ARG A 108 4.01 -3.61 15.77
C ARG A 108 5.50 -3.32 15.65
N SER A 109 5.99 -3.22 14.43
CA SER A 109 7.41 -3.01 14.13
C SER A 109 7.58 -1.72 13.33
N ALA A 110 8.65 -0.97 13.62
CA ALA A 110 9.02 0.19 12.81
C ALA A 110 9.23 -0.19 11.32
N TRP A 111 9.60 -1.43 11.03
CA TRP A 111 9.71 -1.96 9.68
C TRP A 111 8.38 -1.94 8.91
N SER A 112 7.24 -2.16 9.57
CA SER A 112 5.95 -2.06 8.89
C SER A 112 5.63 -0.63 8.47
N GLY A 113 5.98 0.36 9.29
CA GLY A 113 5.86 1.77 8.93
C GLY A 113 6.76 2.15 7.75
N LEU A 114 8.00 1.68 7.76
CA LEU A 114 8.95 1.90 6.66
C LEU A 114 8.46 1.28 5.34
N LEU A 115 7.92 0.07 5.38
CA LEU A 115 7.30 -0.56 4.21
C LEU A 115 6.10 0.26 3.70
N GLY A 116 5.28 0.81 4.60
CA GLY A 116 4.19 1.71 4.25
C GLY A 116 4.66 2.98 3.56
N PHE A 117 5.73 3.58 4.06
CA PHE A 117 6.37 4.73 3.44
C PHE A 117 6.79 4.44 1.99
N PHE A 118 7.51 3.34 1.75
CA PHE A 118 7.91 2.97 0.40
C PHE A 118 6.75 2.56 -0.51
N ALA A 119 5.68 2.01 0.03
CA ALA A 119 4.48 1.70 -0.73
C ALA A 119 3.67 2.96 -1.10
N ALA A 120 3.67 3.98 -0.25
CA ALA A 120 2.98 5.24 -0.48
C ALA A 120 3.67 6.12 -1.56
N LEU A 121 4.99 6.00 -1.74
CA LEU A 121 5.74 6.77 -2.73
C LEU A 121 5.18 6.64 -4.17
N PRO A 122 5.04 5.43 -4.74
CA PRO A 122 4.48 5.28 -6.08
C PRO A 122 3.03 5.75 -6.15
N ILE A 123 2.24 5.58 -5.09
CA ILE A 123 0.84 6.05 -5.04
C ILE A 123 0.80 7.57 -5.14
N ALA A 124 1.58 8.27 -4.31
CA ALA A 124 1.67 9.73 -4.34
C ALA A 124 2.13 10.23 -5.70
N TYR A 125 3.16 9.61 -6.27
CA TYR A 125 3.69 9.97 -7.58
C TYR A 125 2.67 9.78 -8.71
N LEU A 126 1.99 8.63 -8.76
CA LEU A 126 1.00 8.34 -9.79
C LEU A 126 -0.18 9.32 -9.73
N VAL A 127 -0.62 9.68 -8.52
CA VAL A 127 -1.69 10.69 -8.38
C VAL A 127 -1.22 12.07 -8.82
N LEU A 128 0.02 12.48 -8.53
CA LEU A 128 0.57 13.75 -9.03
C LEU A 128 0.65 13.76 -10.56
N VAL A 129 1.10 12.67 -11.17
CA VAL A 129 1.11 12.52 -12.63
C VAL A 129 -0.30 12.64 -13.19
N LEU A 130 -1.28 11.95 -12.59
CA LEU A 130 -2.68 12.04 -13.00
C LEU A 130 -3.22 13.47 -12.89
N VAL A 131 -2.92 14.18 -11.81
CA VAL A 131 -3.37 15.55 -11.57
C VAL A 131 -2.75 16.52 -12.58
N PHE A 132 -1.43 16.54 -12.70
CA PHE A 132 -0.73 17.58 -13.48
C PHE A 132 -0.60 17.25 -14.97
N GLN A 133 -0.54 15.99 -15.35
CA GLN A 133 -0.36 15.61 -16.75
C GLN A 133 -1.64 15.17 -17.47
N VAL A 134 -2.66 14.80 -16.72
CA VAL A 134 -3.93 14.34 -17.32
C VAL A 134 -5.08 15.27 -16.97
N ALA A 135 -5.40 15.41 -15.68
CA ALA A 135 -6.58 16.15 -15.26
C ALA A 135 -6.42 17.67 -15.44
N GLY A 136 -5.26 18.23 -15.11
CA GLY A 136 -4.98 19.64 -15.27
C GLY A 136 -5.19 20.12 -16.72
N PRO A 137 -4.46 19.58 -17.71
CA PRO A 137 -4.63 19.96 -19.11
C PRO A 137 -6.06 19.74 -19.64
N LEU A 138 -6.75 18.68 -19.21
CA LEU A 138 -8.13 18.43 -19.62
C LEU A 138 -9.13 19.47 -19.08
N LEU A 139 -8.84 20.04 -17.93
CA LEU A 139 -9.70 21.02 -17.26
C LEU A 139 -9.26 22.47 -17.47
N GLY A 140 -8.17 22.69 -18.21
CA GLY A 140 -7.62 24.00 -18.50
C GLY A 140 -6.87 24.64 -17.33
N ALA A 141 -6.23 23.79 -16.49
CA ALA A 141 -5.38 24.22 -15.38
C ALA A 141 -3.92 24.28 -15.80
#